data_daee34b118c454cd43ee5857d2e65813
#
_entry.id   daee34b118c454cd43ee5857d2e65813
#
_cell.length_a   1.000
_cell.length_b   1.000
_cell.length_c   1.000
_cell.angle_alpha   90.00
_cell.angle_beta   90.00
_cell.angle_gamma   90.00
#
_symmetry.space_group_name_H-M   'P 1'
#
loop_
_entity.id
_entity.type
_entity.pdbx_description
1 polymer ?
#
loop_
_entity_poly.entity_id
_entity_poly.type
_entity_poly.pdbx_seq_one_letter_code
_entity_poly.pdbx_strand_id
1 'polypeptide(L)'
;MEMAFATQDDVFAVLEDVLPPIFAKYGKYNIASEAPFRRISYRDAMETYGSDKPDLRIDLTVQDMTALVAGSEFAPFAAGNTVKAVVVPDCAMARKAIDKLCADVEVQAGSKPYWFKVDEQGSFAGGIAKFLTDKTAEITAALGLKPGCFVGVTAGKKTAAQKTAGVLRTKLGTAVPGHMDAE
;
A
#
# COMPACT_ATOMS: atom_id res chain seq x y z
N MET A 1 11.20 -27.00 10.00
CA MET A 1 11.06 -28.02 8.93
C MET A 1 12.35 -28.00 8.13
N GLU A 2 12.92 -29.18 7.86
CA GLU A 2 14.09 -29.36 7.01
C GLU A 2 13.80 -30.51 6.05
N MET A 3 14.10 -30.33 4.78
CA MET A 3 13.80 -31.29 3.72
C MET A 3 15.01 -31.41 2.80
N ALA A 4 15.43 -32.64 2.47
CA ALA A 4 16.49 -32.91 1.50
C ALA A 4 15.88 -33.15 0.10
N PHE A 5 16.57 -32.69 -0.93
CA PHE A 5 16.19 -32.89 -2.35
C PHE A 5 14.77 -32.36 -2.68
N ALA A 6 14.24 -31.40 -1.92
CA ALA A 6 12.90 -30.88 -2.09
C ALA A 6 12.90 -29.69 -3.06
N THR A 7 11.84 -29.59 -3.86
CA THR A 7 11.49 -28.44 -4.67
C THR A 7 10.65 -27.44 -3.85
N GLN A 8 10.40 -26.27 -4.40
CA GLN A 8 9.49 -25.29 -3.79
C GLN A 8 8.08 -25.86 -3.61
N ASP A 9 7.59 -26.63 -4.59
CA ASP A 9 6.24 -27.20 -4.53
C ASP A 9 6.11 -28.28 -3.44
N ASP A 10 7.18 -29.05 -3.18
CA ASP A 10 7.20 -30.00 -2.08
C ASP A 10 7.08 -29.30 -0.71
N VAL A 11 7.73 -28.14 -0.55
CA VAL A 11 7.58 -27.32 0.65
C VAL A 11 6.17 -26.77 0.80
N PHE A 12 5.56 -26.29 -0.29
CA PHE A 12 4.19 -25.81 -0.28
C PHE A 12 3.21 -26.92 0.07
N ALA A 13 3.36 -28.12 -0.50
CA ALA A 13 2.50 -29.27 -0.21
C ALA A 13 2.50 -29.61 1.29
N VAL A 14 3.65 -29.62 1.95
CA VAL A 14 3.74 -29.87 3.40
C VAL A 14 3.05 -28.75 4.20
N LEU A 15 3.20 -27.49 3.81
CA LEU A 15 2.53 -26.38 4.50
C LEU A 15 1.01 -26.45 4.33
N GLU A 16 0.54 -26.79 3.13
CA GLU A 16 -0.87 -26.93 2.80
C GLU A 16 -1.53 -28.16 3.44
N ASP A 17 -0.75 -29.15 3.83
CA ASP A 17 -1.23 -30.31 4.62
C ASP A 17 -1.28 -30.00 6.13
N VAL A 18 -0.30 -29.26 6.66
CA VAL A 18 -0.15 -29.04 8.11
C VAL A 18 -0.97 -27.86 8.62
N LEU A 19 -1.02 -26.74 7.90
CA LEU A 19 -1.59 -25.48 8.43
C LEU A 19 -3.13 -25.48 8.50
N PRO A 20 -3.91 -25.95 7.50
CA PRO A 20 -5.38 -25.91 7.58
C PRO A 20 -5.96 -26.62 8.80
N PRO A 21 -5.55 -27.83 9.19
CA PRO A 21 -6.03 -28.46 10.42
C PRO A 21 -5.70 -27.68 11.70
N ILE A 22 -4.57 -26.98 11.72
CA ILE A 22 -4.16 -26.13 12.85
C ILE A 22 -5.09 -24.92 12.94
N PHE A 23 -5.35 -24.26 11.81
CA PHE A 23 -6.28 -23.13 11.77
C PHE A 23 -7.71 -23.54 12.15
N ALA A 24 -8.17 -24.70 11.68
CA ALA A 24 -9.49 -25.23 12.05
C ALA A 24 -9.61 -25.50 13.54
N LYS A 25 -8.55 -25.95 14.19
CA LYS A 25 -8.59 -26.37 15.60
C LYS A 25 -8.33 -25.21 16.56
N TYR A 26 -7.45 -24.28 16.24
CA TYR A 26 -6.91 -23.29 17.18
C TYR A 26 -7.15 -21.85 16.75
N GLY A 27 -7.56 -21.59 15.51
CA GLY A 27 -7.74 -20.28 14.94
C GLY A 27 -9.18 -19.95 14.58
N LYS A 28 -9.37 -18.78 13.96
CA LYS A 28 -10.56 -18.47 13.20
C LYS A 28 -10.37 -19.00 11.79
N TYR A 29 -11.06 -20.09 11.48
CA TYR A 29 -10.98 -20.73 10.17
C TYR A 29 -11.94 -20.02 9.20
N ASN A 30 -11.44 -19.66 8.03
CA ASN A 30 -12.21 -19.11 6.92
C ASN A 30 -11.65 -19.63 5.58
N ILE A 31 -12.23 -19.23 4.47
CA ILE A 31 -11.82 -19.68 3.14
C ILE A 31 -10.33 -19.41 2.82
N ALA A 32 -9.74 -18.36 3.39
CA ALA A 32 -8.31 -18.06 3.23
C ALA A 32 -7.40 -19.02 3.98
N SER A 33 -7.95 -19.81 4.92
CA SER A 33 -7.22 -20.84 5.68
C SER A 33 -7.29 -22.22 5.02
N GLU A 34 -8.01 -22.35 3.89
CA GLU A 34 -8.14 -23.59 3.11
C GLU A 34 -7.01 -23.72 2.08
N ALA A 35 -6.59 -24.95 1.80
CA ALA A 35 -5.68 -25.25 0.71
C ALA A 35 -6.43 -25.37 -0.63
N PRO A 36 -5.80 -25.00 -1.76
CA PRO A 36 -4.44 -24.45 -1.88
C PRO A 36 -4.38 -22.98 -1.47
N PHE A 37 -3.34 -22.58 -0.72
CA PHE A 37 -3.15 -21.20 -0.35
C PHE A 37 -2.84 -20.30 -1.55
N ARG A 38 -3.30 -19.04 -1.50
CA ARG A 38 -2.99 -18.04 -2.51
C ARG A 38 -1.46 -17.84 -2.60
N ARG A 39 -0.94 -17.98 -3.80
CA ARG A 39 0.48 -17.77 -4.10
C ARG A 39 0.69 -16.36 -4.66
N ILE A 40 1.57 -15.59 -4.04
CA ILE A 40 1.92 -14.23 -4.45
C ILE A 40 3.43 -14.20 -4.64
N SER A 41 3.90 -13.80 -5.83
CA SER A 41 5.34 -13.65 -6.06
C SER A 41 5.90 -12.53 -5.20
N TYR A 42 7.18 -12.61 -4.80
CA TYR A 42 7.85 -11.53 -4.06
C TYR A 42 7.75 -10.19 -4.80
N ARG A 43 7.91 -10.21 -6.12
CA ARG A 43 7.78 -9.01 -6.95
C ARG A 43 6.40 -8.41 -6.83
N ASP A 44 5.36 -9.22 -7.00
CA ASP A 44 3.98 -8.74 -6.97
C ASP A 44 3.57 -8.29 -5.56
N ALA A 45 4.07 -8.98 -4.52
CA ALA A 45 3.87 -8.58 -3.13
C ALA A 45 4.47 -7.18 -2.86
N MET A 46 5.70 -6.94 -3.30
CA MET A 46 6.36 -5.65 -3.13
C MET A 46 5.75 -4.54 -3.99
N GLU A 47 5.34 -4.81 -5.23
CA GLU A 47 4.73 -3.81 -6.12
C GLU A 47 3.31 -3.44 -5.68
N THR A 48 2.50 -4.43 -5.27
CA THR A 48 1.07 -4.23 -4.95
C THR A 48 0.83 -3.84 -3.50
N TYR A 49 1.67 -4.31 -2.57
CA TYR A 49 1.40 -4.14 -1.14
C TYR A 49 2.56 -3.47 -0.38
N GLY A 50 3.74 -3.35 -1.00
CA GLY A 50 4.94 -2.78 -0.37
C GLY A 50 5.53 -3.64 0.75
N SER A 51 5.18 -4.94 0.80
CA SER A 51 5.60 -5.89 1.83
C SER A 51 5.68 -7.30 1.25
N ASP A 52 6.63 -8.10 1.71
CA ASP A 52 6.75 -9.54 1.43
C ASP A 52 5.78 -10.41 2.25
N LYS A 53 5.09 -9.81 3.21
CA LYS A 53 4.05 -10.44 4.05
C LYS A 53 2.88 -9.48 4.26
N PRO A 54 2.11 -9.21 3.19
CA PRO A 54 1.03 -8.23 3.25
C PRO A 54 -0.14 -8.74 4.10
N ASP A 55 -0.75 -7.83 4.87
CA ASP A 55 -2.06 -8.09 5.46
C ASP A 55 -3.12 -7.94 4.36
N LEU A 56 -3.68 -9.05 3.91
CA LEU A 56 -4.66 -9.09 2.82
C LEU A 56 -6.09 -8.73 3.26
N ARG A 57 -6.32 -8.53 4.55
CA ARG A 57 -7.60 -7.99 5.06
C ARG A 57 -7.77 -6.52 4.67
N ILE A 58 -6.67 -5.83 4.39
CA ILE A 58 -6.69 -4.45 3.93
C ILE A 58 -6.87 -4.44 2.42
N ASP A 59 -7.95 -3.82 1.93
CA ASP A 59 -8.31 -3.75 0.51
C ASP A 59 -7.49 -2.73 -0.30
N LEU A 60 -6.79 -1.79 0.38
CA LEU A 60 -5.95 -0.80 -0.27
C LEU A 60 -4.75 -1.44 -0.97
N THR A 61 -4.37 -0.89 -2.11
CA THR A 61 -3.18 -1.31 -2.85
C THR A 61 -2.22 -0.15 -3.11
N VAL A 62 -0.97 -0.49 -3.35
CA VAL A 62 0.08 0.45 -3.77
C VAL A 62 0.04 0.57 -5.29
N GLN A 63 0.06 1.79 -5.80
CA GLN A 63 0.09 2.09 -7.23
C GLN A 63 1.38 2.84 -7.59
N ASP A 64 1.87 2.65 -8.81
CA ASP A 64 3.05 3.37 -9.31
C ASP A 64 2.61 4.70 -9.92
N MET A 65 3.18 5.80 -9.45
CA MET A 65 2.97 7.12 -10.06
C MET A 65 4.27 7.76 -10.54
N THR A 66 5.35 7.00 -10.65
CA THR A 66 6.68 7.50 -11.02
C THR A 66 6.66 8.25 -12.35
N ALA A 67 6.05 7.67 -13.38
CA ALA A 67 5.96 8.30 -14.69
C ALA A 67 5.07 9.56 -14.68
N LEU A 68 4.00 9.55 -13.87
CA LEU A 68 3.04 10.65 -13.77
C LEU A 68 3.65 11.94 -13.21
N VAL A 69 4.64 11.81 -12.34
CA VAL A 69 5.30 12.96 -11.68
C VAL A 69 6.65 13.31 -12.30
N ALA A 70 7.02 12.68 -13.41
CA ALA A 70 8.27 12.98 -14.11
C ALA A 70 8.32 14.45 -14.52
N GLY A 71 9.46 15.11 -14.25
CA GLY A 71 9.64 16.54 -14.53
C GLY A 71 9.03 17.49 -13.49
N SER A 72 8.47 16.99 -12.39
CA SER A 72 8.01 17.82 -11.28
C SER A 72 9.20 18.52 -10.58
N GLU A 73 9.00 19.78 -10.18
CA GLU A 73 9.99 20.53 -9.39
C GLU A 73 10.10 20.07 -7.92
N PHE A 74 9.24 19.15 -7.51
CA PHE A 74 9.30 18.61 -6.15
C PHE A 74 10.49 17.68 -5.98
N ALA A 75 11.50 18.07 -5.20
CA ALA A 75 12.76 17.36 -5.06
C ALA A 75 12.65 15.85 -4.79
N PRO A 76 11.70 15.34 -3.98
CA PRO A 76 11.50 13.90 -3.81
C PRO A 76 11.11 13.16 -5.08
N PHE A 77 10.58 13.84 -6.11
CA PHE A 77 10.23 13.27 -7.41
C PHE A 77 11.35 13.33 -8.45
N ALA A 78 12.57 13.65 -8.01
CA ALA A 78 13.72 13.73 -8.87
C ALA A 78 13.95 12.44 -9.68
N ALA A 79 14.52 12.58 -10.87
CA ALA A 79 14.87 11.47 -11.75
C ALA A 79 15.68 10.38 -11.01
N GLY A 80 15.33 9.12 -11.24
CA GLY A 80 15.93 7.97 -10.58
C GLY A 80 15.30 7.59 -9.23
N ASN A 81 14.31 8.34 -8.75
CA ASN A 81 13.46 7.93 -7.65
C ASN A 81 12.21 7.21 -8.17
N THR A 82 11.73 6.27 -7.38
CA THR A 82 10.42 5.62 -7.55
C THR A 82 9.41 6.35 -6.69
N VAL A 83 8.23 6.59 -7.23
CA VAL A 83 7.12 7.25 -6.53
C VAL A 83 5.93 6.30 -6.49
N LYS A 84 5.45 6.02 -5.28
CA LYS A 84 4.30 5.13 -5.05
C LYS A 84 3.17 5.90 -4.39
N ALA A 85 1.95 5.51 -4.69
CA ALA A 85 0.73 6.08 -4.14
C ALA A 85 -0.14 5.01 -3.48
N VAL A 86 -0.84 5.40 -2.42
CA VAL A 86 -1.93 4.64 -1.81
C VAL A 86 -3.16 5.54 -1.82
N VAL A 87 -4.20 5.13 -2.53
CA VAL A 87 -5.46 5.88 -2.67
C VAL A 87 -6.45 5.36 -1.65
N VAL A 88 -7.04 6.25 -0.87
CA VAL A 88 -8.10 5.95 0.09
C VAL A 88 -9.35 6.71 -0.33
N PRO A 89 -10.39 6.02 -0.82
CA PRO A 89 -11.68 6.63 -1.13
C PRO A 89 -12.36 7.22 0.12
N ASP A 90 -13.17 8.25 -0.06
CA ASP A 90 -14.06 8.84 0.96
C ASP A 90 -13.39 9.10 2.32
N CYS A 91 -12.15 9.58 2.30
CA CYS A 91 -11.32 9.78 3.48
C CYS A 91 -11.60 11.10 4.18
N ALA A 92 -12.35 11.04 5.28
CA ALA A 92 -12.71 12.20 6.11
C ALA A 92 -11.64 12.60 7.14
N MET A 93 -10.43 12.03 7.10
CA MET A 93 -9.37 12.32 8.09
C MET A 93 -9.04 13.80 8.14
N ALA A 94 -9.06 14.37 9.37
CA ALA A 94 -8.62 15.74 9.61
C ALA A 94 -7.08 15.86 9.44
N ARG A 95 -6.61 17.05 9.08
CA ARG A 95 -5.18 17.33 8.85
C ARG A 95 -4.28 16.87 10.00
N LYS A 96 -4.68 17.13 11.24
CA LYS A 96 -3.89 16.71 12.44
C LYS A 96 -3.72 15.19 12.53
N ALA A 97 -4.75 14.43 12.14
CA ALA A 97 -4.68 12.96 12.10
C ALA A 97 -3.75 12.48 10.97
N ILE A 98 -3.80 13.14 9.80
CA ILE A 98 -2.90 12.86 8.68
C ILE A 98 -1.45 13.14 9.06
N ASP A 99 -1.17 14.30 9.66
CA ASP A 99 0.18 14.69 10.07
C ASP A 99 0.75 13.69 11.09
N LYS A 100 -0.07 13.24 12.05
CA LYS A 100 0.30 12.20 13.01
C LYS A 100 0.59 10.86 12.30
N LEU A 101 -0.30 10.43 11.41
CA LEU A 101 -0.11 9.18 10.65
C LEU A 101 1.19 9.24 9.82
N CYS A 102 1.47 10.35 9.16
CA CYS A 102 2.71 10.54 8.42
C CYS A 102 3.96 10.48 9.32
N ALA A 103 3.91 11.05 10.51
CA ALA A 103 4.99 10.96 11.49
C ALA A 103 5.20 9.51 11.97
N ASP A 104 4.12 8.78 12.27
CA ASP A 104 4.18 7.38 12.67
C ASP A 104 4.76 6.48 11.55
N VAL A 105 4.43 6.76 10.27
CA VAL A 105 5.01 6.07 9.11
C VAL A 105 6.51 6.39 8.99
N GLU A 106 6.92 7.65 9.13
CA GLU A 106 8.31 8.07 9.08
C GLU A 106 9.17 7.37 10.14
N VAL A 107 8.68 7.29 11.37
CA VAL A 107 9.34 6.56 12.46
C VAL A 107 9.50 5.08 12.14
N GLN A 108 8.48 4.44 11.58
CA GLN A 108 8.48 3.00 11.31
C GLN A 108 9.26 2.61 10.05
N ALA A 109 9.16 3.41 8.99
CA ALA A 109 9.75 3.12 7.67
C ALA A 109 11.11 3.83 7.44
N GLY A 110 11.46 4.81 8.26
CA GLY A 110 12.67 5.62 8.11
C GLY A 110 12.61 6.61 6.94
N SER A 111 11.42 6.86 6.38
CA SER A 111 11.23 7.77 5.25
C SER A 111 9.87 8.46 5.36
N LYS A 112 9.87 9.77 5.13
CA LYS A 112 8.67 10.60 5.25
C LYS A 112 7.71 10.38 4.09
N PRO A 113 6.42 10.06 4.33
CA PRO A 113 5.40 10.08 3.30
C PRO A 113 4.90 11.50 3.06
N TYR A 114 4.32 11.70 1.88
CA TYR A 114 3.65 12.92 1.45
C TYR A 114 2.18 12.61 1.22
N TRP A 115 1.36 13.62 0.97
CA TRP A 115 -0.06 13.42 0.72
C TRP A 115 -0.70 14.60 -0.03
N PHE A 116 -1.84 14.33 -0.64
CA PHE A 116 -2.80 15.33 -1.10
C PHE A 116 -4.22 14.76 -1.00
N LYS A 117 -5.23 15.61 -1.13
CA LYS A 117 -6.64 15.23 -1.19
C LYS A 117 -7.24 15.71 -2.50
N VAL A 118 -8.34 15.07 -2.88
CA VAL A 118 -9.21 15.54 -3.98
C VAL A 118 -10.41 16.21 -3.36
N ASP A 119 -10.61 17.50 -3.64
CA ASP A 119 -11.75 18.26 -3.15
C ASP A 119 -13.05 17.93 -3.92
N GLU A 120 -14.16 18.57 -3.54
CA GLU A 120 -15.49 18.36 -4.16
C GLU A 120 -15.52 18.77 -5.64
N GLN A 121 -14.65 19.66 -6.07
CA GLN A 121 -14.51 20.14 -7.44
C GLN A 121 -13.56 19.28 -8.28
N GLY A 122 -12.95 18.23 -7.68
CA GLY A 122 -11.97 17.36 -8.33
C GLY A 122 -10.55 17.95 -8.38
N SER A 123 -10.30 19.06 -7.70
CA SER A 123 -8.99 19.67 -7.61
C SER A 123 -8.15 19.07 -6.49
N PHE A 124 -6.82 19.11 -6.65
CA PHE A 124 -5.92 18.64 -5.61
C PHE A 124 -5.69 19.70 -4.54
N ALA A 125 -5.79 19.32 -3.28
CA ALA A 125 -5.70 20.21 -2.14
C ALA A 125 -4.79 19.65 -1.03
N GLY A 126 -4.10 20.54 -0.32
CA GLY A 126 -3.24 20.18 0.82
C GLY A 126 -1.90 19.54 0.42
N GLY A 127 -1.06 19.26 1.42
CA GLY A 127 0.21 18.56 1.26
C GLY A 127 1.06 19.02 0.07
N ILE A 128 1.27 18.11 -0.87
CA ILE A 128 2.09 18.34 -2.09
C ILE A 128 1.27 18.77 -3.31
N ALA A 129 -0.03 19.04 -3.17
CA ALA A 129 -0.93 19.36 -4.28
C ALA A 129 -0.39 20.43 -5.23
N LYS A 130 0.25 21.48 -4.70
CA LYS A 130 0.81 22.59 -5.49
C LYS A 130 1.84 22.17 -6.54
N PHE A 131 2.50 21.02 -6.36
CA PHE A 131 3.50 20.48 -7.30
C PHE A 131 2.88 19.56 -8.35
N LEU A 132 1.57 19.33 -8.30
CA LEU A 132 0.83 18.39 -9.15
C LEU A 132 -0.26 19.07 -9.98
N THR A 133 -0.40 20.39 -9.90
CA THR A 133 -1.49 21.17 -10.49
C THR A 133 -1.60 20.94 -12.00
N ASP A 134 -0.48 20.98 -12.71
CA ASP A 134 -0.40 20.85 -14.17
C ASP A 134 -0.73 19.41 -14.65
N LYS A 135 -0.72 18.44 -13.74
CA LYS A 135 -0.93 17.01 -14.03
C LYS A 135 -2.18 16.44 -13.38
N THR A 136 -3.05 17.29 -12.85
CA THR A 136 -4.27 16.88 -12.12
C THR A 136 -5.12 15.89 -12.93
N ALA A 137 -5.40 16.19 -14.20
CA ALA A 137 -6.24 15.34 -15.06
C ALA A 137 -5.59 13.97 -15.32
N GLU A 138 -4.29 13.95 -15.62
CA GLU A 138 -3.53 12.73 -15.90
C GLU A 138 -3.45 11.82 -14.66
N ILE A 139 -3.12 12.38 -13.50
CA ILE A 139 -3.05 11.65 -12.24
C ILE A 139 -4.42 11.14 -11.82
N THR A 140 -5.47 11.96 -11.96
CA THR A 140 -6.85 11.58 -11.66
C THR A 140 -7.29 10.38 -12.50
N ALA A 141 -7.03 10.40 -13.79
CA ALA A 141 -7.38 9.30 -14.69
C ALA A 141 -6.57 8.03 -14.38
N ALA A 142 -5.26 8.15 -14.16
CA ALA A 142 -4.37 7.01 -13.94
C ALA A 142 -4.61 6.31 -12.59
N LEU A 143 -4.90 7.06 -11.53
CA LEU A 143 -5.15 6.52 -10.19
C LEU A 143 -6.64 6.30 -9.89
N GLY A 144 -7.55 6.62 -10.82
CA GLY A 144 -8.99 6.49 -10.63
C GLY A 144 -9.56 7.38 -9.52
N LEU A 145 -9.01 8.59 -9.35
CA LEU A 145 -9.37 9.48 -8.25
C LEU A 145 -10.78 10.05 -8.42
N LYS A 146 -11.47 10.24 -7.29
CA LYS A 146 -12.78 10.87 -7.18
C LYS A 146 -12.74 11.95 -6.09
N PRO A 147 -13.68 12.90 -6.09
CA PRO A 147 -13.88 13.80 -4.97
C PRO A 147 -13.95 13.04 -3.64
N GLY A 148 -13.31 13.56 -2.60
CA GLY A 148 -13.21 12.90 -1.30
C GLY A 148 -12.03 11.94 -1.12
N CYS A 149 -11.31 11.57 -2.18
CA CYS A 149 -10.13 10.72 -2.07
C CYS A 149 -8.99 11.42 -1.30
N PHE A 150 -8.32 10.64 -0.47
CA PHE A 150 -7.01 10.94 0.07
C PHE A 150 -5.96 10.10 -0.68
N VAL A 151 -4.84 10.71 -1.02
CA VAL A 151 -3.72 10.03 -1.67
C VAL A 151 -2.47 10.19 -0.83
N GLY A 152 -2.01 9.09 -0.25
CA GLY A 152 -0.71 9.03 0.41
C GLY A 152 0.38 8.69 -0.61
N VAL A 153 1.50 9.42 -0.58
CA VAL A 153 2.57 9.33 -1.58
C VAL A 153 3.90 9.05 -0.90
N THR A 154 4.69 8.15 -1.46
CA THR A 154 6.05 7.86 -0.99
C THR A 154 7.02 7.99 -2.16
N ALA A 155 8.23 8.46 -1.89
CA ALA A 155 9.24 8.68 -2.92
C ALA A 155 10.64 8.36 -2.42
N GLY A 156 11.50 7.86 -3.30
CA GLY A 156 12.89 7.53 -3.00
C GLY A 156 13.42 6.37 -3.82
N LYS A 157 14.49 5.74 -3.37
CA LYS A 157 14.97 4.51 -4.02
C LYS A 157 13.91 3.42 -3.98
N LYS A 158 13.80 2.61 -5.03
CA LYS A 158 12.69 1.66 -5.26
C LYS A 158 12.28 0.89 -4.00
N THR A 159 13.20 0.17 -3.38
CA THR A 159 12.90 -0.64 -2.19
C THR A 159 12.43 0.20 -1.00
N ALA A 160 13.02 1.39 -0.79
CA ALA A 160 12.61 2.29 0.29
C ALA A 160 11.21 2.86 0.04
N ALA A 161 10.93 3.32 -1.18
CA ALA A 161 9.62 3.84 -1.56
C ALA A 161 8.51 2.76 -1.40
N GLN A 162 8.79 1.52 -1.85
CA GLN A 162 7.87 0.39 -1.70
C GLN A 162 7.60 0.06 -0.22
N LYS A 163 8.64 -0.11 0.61
CA LYS A 163 8.49 -0.41 2.04
C LYS A 163 7.73 0.69 2.78
N THR A 164 8.04 1.95 2.50
CA THR A 164 7.31 3.08 3.08
C THR A 164 5.84 3.08 2.65
N ALA A 165 5.56 2.76 1.38
CA ALA A 165 4.19 2.63 0.88
C ALA A 165 3.44 1.47 1.55
N GLY A 166 4.10 0.35 1.84
CA GLY A 166 3.52 -0.77 2.59
C GLY A 166 3.14 -0.40 4.02
N VAL A 167 4.02 0.31 4.73
CA VAL A 167 3.72 0.84 6.07
C VAL A 167 2.56 1.84 6.02
N LEU A 168 2.61 2.78 5.07
CA LEU A 168 1.55 3.77 4.85
C LEU A 168 0.20 3.10 4.54
N ARG A 169 0.18 2.10 3.65
CA ARG A 169 -0.99 1.29 3.33
C ARG A 169 -1.61 0.64 4.58
N THR A 170 -0.79 0.00 5.40
CA THR A 170 -1.26 -0.65 6.63
C THR A 170 -1.84 0.36 7.62
N LYS A 171 -1.15 1.48 7.83
CA LYS A 171 -1.63 2.55 8.72
C LYS A 171 -2.94 3.17 8.23
N LEU A 172 -3.08 3.41 6.93
CA LEU A 172 -4.31 3.93 6.33
C LEU A 172 -5.47 2.94 6.45
N GLY A 173 -5.25 1.66 6.10
CA GLY A 173 -6.26 0.62 6.18
C GLY A 173 -6.78 0.39 7.59
N THR A 174 -5.93 0.56 8.61
CA THR A 174 -6.35 0.43 10.02
C THR A 174 -6.96 1.72 10.58
N ALA A 175 -6.60 2.90 10.05
CA ALA A 175 -7.07 4.19 10.57
C ALA A 175 -8.38 4.67 9.93
N VAL A 176 -8.64 4.26 8.68
CA VAL A 176 -9.84 4.66 7.93
C VAL A 176 -10.85 3.51 7.96
N PRO A 177 -12.06 3.71 8.50
CA PRO A 177 -13.08 2.66 8.55
C PRO A 177 -13.44 2.14 7.14
N GLY A 178 -13.74 0.84 7.04
CA GLY A 178 -14.20 0.21 5.82
C GLY A 178 -13.11 -0.35 4.90
N HIS A 179 -11.82 -0.18 5.27
CA HIS A 179 -10.68 -0.67 4.49
C HIS A 179 -9.98 -1.89 5.11
N MET A 180 -10.51 -2.41 6.18
CA MET A 180 -9.99 -3.60 6.83
C MET A 180 -11.16 -4.48 7.25
N ASP A 181 -11.19 -5.72 6.75
CA ASP A 181 -12.17 -6.70 7.18
C ASP A 181 -11.94 -7.06 8.66
N ALA A 182 -13.03 -7.09 9.42
CA ALA A 182 -12.98 -7.38 10.86
C ALA A 182 -12.84 -8.88 11.18
N GLU A 183 -12.81 -9.75 10.17
CA GLU A 183 -12.77 -11.21 10.31
C GLU A 183 -11.36 -11.79 10.23
#